data_470fc4ec50282366bf76f281a77fa7a9
#
_entry.id   470fc4ec50282366bf76f281a77fa7a9
#
_cell.length_a   1.000
_cell.length_b   1.000
_cell.length_c   1.000
_cell.angle_alpha   90.00
_cell.angle_beta   90.00
_cell.angle_gamma   90.00
#
_symmetry.space_group_name_H-M   'P 1'
#
loop_
_entity.id
_entity.type
_entity.pdbx_description
1 polymer ?
#
loop_
_entity_poly.entity_id
_entity_poly.type
_entity_poly.pdbx_seq_one_letter_code
_entity_poly.pdbx_strand_id
1 'polypeptide(L)'
;MKLRRLFLRSGRTGSLTRRMIVVSALWIAVLLGGGGYALDRFMTSVITQNFDAQLDNVLTALIAAAEIGSDGEVLLNRAPADQGFLEPYSGLYFQIKAVVVPKGHNPADLEFPSRSLWDRRLKIRDNHSDYRAHTYDSDEFPNEKLRIVERDVQLPGSPVRWRFQAAQSREGLDQQILVLRKTMIRSFLILGLGLLVLSALQTFYGLWPLRRVRQAIASVRSGSKARVEGRFPREIEPLTEELNALLEHNETQAEEARRHAGNLAHALKTPLTVITNAATARSPDLADTVCREATTMRRQVDHHLARARAIGRRASAQARAEVWTSLEAV
;
A
#
# COMPACT_ATOMS: atom_id res chain seq x y z
N MET A 1 -5.69 18.18 7.99
CA MET A 1 -5.11 19.25 7.14
C MET A 1 -3.57 19.32 7.16
N LYS A 2 -2.84 18.51 7.93
CA LYS A 2 -1.35 18.48 8.00
C LYS A 2 -0.66 17.49 7.05
N LEU A 3 -1.35 16.46 6.53
CA LEU A 3 -0.80 15.46 5.61
C LEU A 3 -0.56 15.98 4.17
N ARG A 4 -1.27 17.04 3.74
CA ARG A 4 -1.11 17.62 2.40
C ARG A 4 0.17 18.43 2.21
N ARG A 5 0.82 18.88 3.31
CA ARG A 5 2.06 19.69 3.28
C ARG A 5 3.35 18.85 3.20
N LEU A 6 3.29 17.53 3.46
CA LEU A 6 4.47 16.65 3.34
C LEU A 6 4.79 16.26 1.88
N PHE A 7 3.79 16.29 0.98
CA PHE A 7 3.96 15.92 -0.43
C PHE A 7 4.42 17.05 -1.35
N LEU A 8 4.37 18.32 -0.91
CA LEU A 8 4.62 19.49 -1.77
C LEU A 8 5.99 20.16 -1.57
N ARG A 9 6.91 19.57 -0.80
CA ARG A 9 8.22 20.19 -0.52
C ARG A 9 9.39 19.33 -1.01
N SER A 10 9.35 18.89 -2.29
CA SER A 10 10.53 18.35 -2.95
C SER A 10 10.60 18.92 -4.37
N GLY A 11 11.07 20.14 -4.49
CA GLY A 11 11.45 20.82 -5.74
C GLY A 11 12.74 20.25 -6.36
N ARG A 12 13.03 18.96 -6.20
CA ARG A 12 13.93 18.17 -7.02
C ARG A 12 13.13 16.97 -7.51
N THR A 13 13.00 16.87 -8.84
CA THR A 13 12.34 15.75 -9.52
C THR A 13 12.91 14.43 -9.01
N GLY A 14 12.25 13.88 -7.99
CA GLY A 14 12.65 12.61 -7.37
C GLY A 14 12.64 11.52 -8.43
N SER A 15 13.64 10.64 -8.41
CA SER A 15 13.71 9.49 -9.31
C SER A 15 12.36 8.78 -9.36
N LEU A 16 11.83 8.53 -10.56
CA LEU A 16 10.58 7.79 -10.79
C LEU A 16 10.59 6.46 -10.04
N THR A 17 11.73 5.77 -10.03
CA THR A 17 11.99 4.54 -9.26
C THR A 17 11.67 4.72 -7.78
N ARG A 18 12.18 5.80 -7.15
CA ARG A 18 11.92 6.08 -5.73
C ARG A 18 10.44 6.32 -5.46
N ARG A 19 9.78 7.07 -6.34
CA ARG A 19 8.34 7.36 -6.22
C ARG A 19 7.51 6.09 -6.31
N MET A 20 7.80 5.19 -7.26
CA MET A 20 7.12 3.91 -7.40
C MET A 20 7.31 3.03 -6.17
N ILE A 21 8.54 2.88 -5.67
CA ILE A 21 8.83 2.08 -4.48
C ILE A 21 8.10 2.64 -3.24
N VAL A 22 8.09 3.96 -3.05
CA VAL A 22 7.40 4.60 -1.92
C VAL A 22 5.88 4.40 -2.00
N VAL A 23 5.29 4.54 -3.17
CA VAL A 23 3.85 4.30 -3.37
C VAL A 23 3.50 2.84 -3.11
N SER A 24 4.29 1.88 -3.65
CA SER A 24 4.09 0.45 -3.39
C SER A 24 4.25 0.12 -1.90
N ALA A 25 5.28 0.68 -1.23
CA ALA A 25 5.49 0.47 0.20
C ALA A 25 4.31 1.00 1.03
N LEU A 26 3.76 2.16 0.67
CA LEU A 26 2.57 2.72 1.32
C LEU A 26 1.36 1.80 1.17
N TRP A 27 1.09 1.31 -0.05
CA TRP A 27 -0.02 0.38 -0.30
C TRP A 27 0.15 -0.94 0.44
N ILE A 28 1.36 -1.52 0.43
CA ILE A 28 1.68 -2.75 1.18
C ILE A 28 1.44 -2.52 2.68
N ALA A 29 1.91 -1.40 3.24
CA ALA A 29 1.73 -1.08 4.64
C ALA A 29 0.24 -0.90 5.02
N VAL A 30 -0.54 -0.21 4.18
CA VAL A 30 -1.98 0.00 4.40
C VAL A 30 -2.75 -1.32 4.32
N LEU A 31 -2.48 -2.15 3.31
CA LEU A 31 -3.18 -3.43 3.12
C LEU A 31 -2.82 -4.44 4.22
N LEU A 32 -1.53 -4.61 4.52
CA LEU A 32 -1.10 -5.54 5.57
C LEU A 32 -1.45 -5.04 6.97
N GLY A 33 -1.34 -3.74 7.23
CA GLY A 33 -1.74 -3.14 8.51
C GLY A 33 -3.25 -3.21 8.74
N GLY A 34 -4.04 -2.81 7.75
CA GLY A 34 -5.51 -2.87 7.81
C GLY A 34 -6.04 -4.31 7.86
N GLY A 35 -5.55 -5.17 6.96
CA GLY A 35 -5.91 -6.59 6.93
C GLY A 35 -5.46 -7.34 8.20
N GLY A 36 -4.24 -7.06 8.68
CA GLY A 36 -3.72 -7.63 9.92
C GLY A 36 -4.53 -7.21 11.14
N TYR A 37 -4.91 -5.93 11.24
CA TYR A 37 -5.79 -5.46 12.30
C TYR A 37 -7.18 -6.11 12.27
N ALA A 38 -7.79 -6.19 11.08
CA ALA A 38 -9.09 -6.83 10.92
C ALA A 38 -9.04 -8.32 11.31
N LEU A 39 -7.99 -9.03 10.88
CA LEU A 39 -7.80 -10.43 11.19
C LEU A 39 -7.52 -10.66 12.68
N ASP A 40 -6.71 -9.81 13.35
CA ASP A 40 -6.49 -9.88 14.81
C ASP A 40 -7.79 -9.72 15.58
N ARG A 41 -8.63 -8.75 15.19
CA ARG A 41 -9.95 -8.52 15.80
C ARG A 41 -10.88 -9.71 15.61
N PHE A 42 -10.95 -10.23 14.40
CA PHE A 42 -11.80 -11.37 14.05
C PHE A 42 -11.36 -12.62 14.84
N MET A 43 -10.07 -12.97 14.81
CA MET A 43 -9.54 -14.15 15.50
C MET A 43 -9.71 -14.04 17.03
N THR A 44 -9.42 -12.87 17.61
CA THR A 44 -9.64 -12.65 19.03
C THR A 44 -11.13 -12.82 19.40
N SER A 45 -12.04 -12.33 18.58
CA SER A 45 -13.48 -12.50 18.79
C SER A 45 -13.91 -13.97 18.74
N VAL A 46 -13.42 -14.72 17.73
CA VAL A 46 -13.73 -16.15 17.58
C VAL A 46 -13.20 -16.97 18.77
N ILE A 47 -11.96 -16.74 19.19
CA ILE A 47 -11.34 -17.44 20.32
C ILE A 47 -12.12 -17.15 21.60
N THR A 48 -12.49 -15.86 21.85
CA THR A 48 -13.26 -15.47 23.02
C THR A 48 -14.67 -16.07 23.00
N GLN A 49 -15.35 -16.07 21.85
CA GLN A 49 -16.68 -16.68 21.71
C GLN A 49 -16.66 -18.20 21.96
N ASN A 50 -15.64 -18.90 21.45
CA ASN A 50 -15.48 -20.33 21.71
C ASN A 50 -15.24 -20.63 23.19
N PHE A 51 -14.44 -19.79 23.86
CA PHE A 51 -14.20 -19.90 25.28
C PHE A 51 -15.50 -19.67 26.09
N ASP A 52 -16.26 -18.64 25.75
CA ASP A 52 -17.55 -18.34 26.38
C ASP A 52 -18.56 -19.47 26.17
N ALA A 53 -18.63 -20.03 24.96
CA ALA A 53 -19.50 -21.17 24.66
C ALA A 53 -19.10 -22.44 25.45
N GLN A 54 -17.81 -22.70 25.62
CA GLN A 54 -17.33 -23.81 26.44
C GLN A 54 -17.72 -23.61 27.90
N LEU A 55 -17.59 -22.39 28.42
CA LEU A 55 -17.94 -22.07 29.81
C LEU A 55 -19.47 -22.14 30.03
N ASP A 56 -20.29 -21.70 29.05
CA ASP A 56 -21.77 -21.86 29.13
C ASP A 56 -22.20 -23.33 29.07
N ASN A 57 -21.50 -24.18 28.32
CA ASN A 57 -21.73 -25.62 28.32
C ASN A 57 -21.46 -26.23 29.70
N VAL A 58 -20.38 -25.81 30.37
CA VAL A 58 -20.07 -26.21 31.74
C VAL A 58 -21.18 -25.77 32.71
N LEU A 59 -21.60 -24.50 32.60
CA LEU A 59 -22.70 -24.00 33.43
C LEU A 59 -24.01 -24.79 33.21
N THR A 60 -24.35 -25.05 31.95
CA THR A 60 -25.53 -25.86 31.61
C THR A 60 -25.46 -27.26 32.13
N ALA A 61 -24.29 -27.91 32.11
CA ALA A 61 -24.08 -29.23 32.70
C ALA A 61 -24.22 -29.23 34.23
N LEU A 62 -23.74 -28.18 34.90
CA LEU A 62 -23.93 -27.98 36.33
C LEU A 62 -25.42 -27.80 36.70
N ILE A 63 -26.15 -26.99 35.94
CA ILE A 63 -27.58 -26.81 36.14
C ILE A 63 -28.34 -28.13 35.95
N ALA A 64 -28.00 -28.90 34.93
CA ALA A 64 -28.66 -30.20 34.65
C ALA A 64 -28.34 -31.27 35.69
N ALA A 65 -27.20 -31.16 36.38
CA ALA A 65 -26.80 -32.12 37.46
C ALA A 65 -27.34 -31.68 38.84
N ALA A 66 -27.91 -30.48 38.97
CA ALA A 66 -28.34 -29.95 40.25
C ALA A 66 -29.75 -30.44 40.62
N GLU A 67 -29.92 -30.94 41.83
CA GLU A 67 -31.19 -31.36 42.41
C GLU A 67 -31.32 -30.76 43.84
N ILE A 68 -32.56 -30.60 44.32
CA ILE A 68 -32.80 -30.18 45.70
C ILE A 68 -32.92 -31.41 46.59
N GLY A 69 -32.07 -31.49 47.59
CA GLY A 69 -32.14 -32.51 48.62
C GLY A 69 -33.32 -32.31 49.58
N SER A 70 -33.56 -33.31 50.41
CA SER A 70 -34.65 -33.29 51.43
C SER A 70 -34.54 -32.11 52.40
N ASP A 71 -33.33 -31.63 52.63
CA ASP A 71 -33.02 -30.53 53.57
C ASP A 71 -32.99 -29.16 52.93
N GLY A 72 -33.38 -29.08 51.63
CA GLY A 72 -33.38 -27.83 50.86
C GLY A 72 -32.04 -27.42 50.32
N GLU A 73 -31.01 -28.24 50.50
CA GLU A 73 -29.66 -28.03 49.94
C GLU A 73 -29.61 -28.40 48.47
N VAL A 74 -28.73 -27.72 47.72
CA VAL A 74 -28.42 -28.11 46.32
C VAL A 74 -27.43 -29.24 46.30
N LEU A 75 -27.81 -30.38 45.77
CA LEU A 75 -26.96 -31.53 45.56
C LEU A 75 -26.65 -31.69 44.07
N LEU A 76 -25.45 -32.07 43.75
CA LEU A 76 -25.07 -32.47 42.40
C LEU A 76 -25.15 -34.01 42.32
N ASN A 77 -26.16 -34.53 41.59
CA ASN A 77 -26.33 -35.96 41.39
C ASN A 77 -25.20 -36.61 40.56
N ARG A 78 -24.39 -35.81 39.87
CA ARG A 78 -23.21 -36.23 39.14
C ARG A 78 -22.06 -35.28 39.44
N ALA A 79 -20.89 -35.77 39.76
CA ALA A 79 -19.68 -34.99 39.88
C ALA A 79 -19.40 -34.25 38.56
N PRO A 80 -18.94 -32.98 38.60
CA PRO A 80 -18.51 -32.30 37.41
C PRO A 80 -17.50 -33.10 36.62
N ALA A 81 -17.64 -33.18 35.30
CA ALA A 81 -16.78 -34.00 34.44
C ALA A 81 -15.32 -33.57 34.45
N ASP A 82 -15.04 -32.30 34.74
CA ASP A 82 -13.68 -31.77 34.79
C ASP A 82 -13.10 -31.87 36.20
N GLN A 83 -11.97 -32.57 36.34
CA GLN A 83 -11.24 -32.76 37.60
C GLN A 83 -10.73 -31.40 38.17
N GLY A 84 -10.56 -30.36 37.34
CA GLY A 84 -10.17 -29.03 37.76
C GLY A 84 -11.09 -28.47 38.85
N PHE A 85 -12.37 -28.84 38.92
CA PHE A 85 -13.28 -28.41 39.99
C PHE A 85 -12.95 -29.00 41.36
N LEU A 86 -12.13 -30.02 41.40
CA LEU A 86 -11.74 -30.73 42.65
C LEU A 86 -10.37 -30.27 43.18
N GLU A 87 -9.53 -29.69 42.32
CA GLU A 87 -8.20 -29.22 42.69
C GLU A 87 -8.24 -27.75 43.19
N PRO A 88 -7.74 -27.47 44.40
CA PRO A 88 -7.66 -26.13 44.93
C PRO A 88 -6.89 -25.18 43.97
N TYR A 89 -7.46 -24.02 43.69
CA TYR A 89 -6.85 -22.96 42.85
C TYR A 89 -6.50 -23.40 41.40
N SER A 90 -7.24 -24.35 40.86
CA SER A 90 -7.01 -24.90 39.51
C SER A 90 -7.24 -23.90 38.36
N GLY A 91 -7.88 -22.78 38.62
CA GLY A 91 -8.34 -21.83 37.59
C GLY A 91 -9.71 -22.15 36.99
N LEU A 92 -10.35 -23.24 37.43
CA LEU A 92 -11.70 -23.63 37.01
C LEU A 92 -12.60 -23.71 38.25
N TYR A 93 -13.62 -22.87 38.33
CA TYR A 93 -14.44 -22.69 39.52
C TYR A 93 -15.91 -22.73 39.20
N PHE A 94 -16.73 -23.19 40.14
CA PHE A 94 -18.16 -22.91 40.12
C PHE A 94 -18.66 -22.54 41.52
N GLN A 95 -19.78 -21.80 41.55
CA GLN A 95 -20.48 -21.46 42.76
C GLN A 95 -21.99 -21.43 42.48
N ILE A 96 -22.78 -22.01 43.38
CA ILE A 96 -24.24 -21.99 43.34
C ILE A 96 -24.69 -21.22 44.59
N LYS A 97 -25.49 -20.21 44.45
CA LYS A 97 -25.92 -19.38 45.57
C LYS A 97 -27.37 -18.89 45.42
N ALA A 98 -28.10 -18.88 46.50
CA ALA A 98 -29.44 -18.30 46.50
C ALA A 98 -29.42 -16.77 46.28
N VAL A 99 -30.18 -16.29 45.30
CA VAL A 99 -30.32 -14.85 45.02
C VAL A 99 -31.16 -14.15 46.09
N VAL A 100 -32.19 -14.82 46.58
CA VAL A 100 -33.05 -14.31 47.65
C VAL A 100 -33.07 -15.35 48.75
N VAL A 101 -32.61 -14.98 49.94
CA VAL A 101 -32.59 -15.86 51.11
C VAL A 101 -33.96 -15.83 51.76
N PRO A 102 -34.66 -16.99 51.92
CA PRO A 102 -35.92 -17.08 52.63
C PRO A 102 -35.74 -16.69 54.09
N LYS A 103 -36.82 -16.10 54.71
CA LYS A 103 -36.82 -15.75 56.14
C LYS A 103 -36.56 -17.02 56.98
N GLY A 104 -35.58 -16.95 57.86
CA GLY A 104 -35.24 -18.02 58.76
C GLY A 104 -34.08 -18.93 58.34
N HIS A 105 -33.49 -18.68 57.14
CA HIS A 105 -32.28 -19.41 56.70
C HIS A 105 -31.06 -18.51 56.83
N ASN A 106 -29.92 -19.09 57.13
CA ASN A 106 -28.65 -18.39 57.13
C ASN A 106 -28.13 -18.31 55.68
N PRO A 107 -27.73 -17.14 55.16
CA PRO A 107 -27.17 -17.03 53.81
C PRO A 107 -25.97 -17.97 53.51
N ALA A 108 -25.19 -18.32 54.50
CA ALA A 108 -24.05 -19.20 54.35
C ALA A 108 -24.47 -20.65 54.04
N ASP A 109 -25.65 -21.09 54.50
CA ASP A 109 -26.16 -22.44 54.30
C ASP A 109 -26.76 -22.64 52.88
N LEU A 110 -26.90 -21.55 52.16
CA LEU A 110 -27.45 -21.50 50.79
C LEU A 110 -26.38 -21.13 49.74
N GLU A 111 -25.14 -21.42 50.03
CA GLU A 111 -23.97 -21.18 49.14
C GLU A 111 -23.15 -22.45 48.98
N PHE A 112 -23.03 -22.94 47.73
CA PHE A 112 -22.37 -24.20 47.36
C PHE A 112 -21.22 -23.93 46.42
N PRO A 113 -20.00 -23.63 46.93
CA PRO A 113 -18.81 -23.41 46.12
C PRO A 113 -18.16 -24.75 45.70
N SER A 114 -17.51 -24.77 44.54
CA SER A 114 -16.63 -25.86 44.14
C SER A 114 -15.44 -25.99 45.10
N ARG A 115 -14.90 -27.18 45.22
CA ARG A 115 -13.71 -27.44 46.02
C ARG A 115 -12.49 -26.64 45.55
N SER A 116 -12.43 -26.34 44.26
CA SER A 116 -11.38 -25.53 43.67
C SER A 116 -11.32 -24.07 44.15
N LEU A 117 -12.47 -23.52 44.61
CA LEU A 117 -12.51 -22.18 45.21
C LEU A 117 -11.82 -22.13 46.57
N TRP A 118 -11.80 -23.27 47.32
CA TRP A 118 -11.22 -23.39 48.66
C TRP A 118 -11.75 -22.32 49.64
N ASP A 119 -10.94 -21.31 49.92
CA ASP A 119 -11.25 -20.17 50.79
C ASP A 119 -11.82 -18.96 50.04
N ARG A 120 -11.87 -19.00 48.69
CA ARG A 120 -12.35 -17.94 47.83
C ARG A 120 -13.85 -18.06 47.57
N ARG A 121 -14.48 -16.90 47.23
CA ARG A 121 -15.90 -16.84 46.83
C ARG A 121 -16.03 -15.92 45.66
N LEU A 122 -16.93 -16.27 44.73
CA LEU A 122 -17.30 -15.44 43.63
C LEU A 122 -18.37 -14.44 44.07
N LYS A 123 -18.20 -13.15 43.75
CA LYS A 123 -19.19 -12.13 44.06
C LYS A 123 -20.36 -12.21 43.10
N ILE A 124 -21.57 -12.14 43.63
CA ILE A 124 -22.78 -12.01 42.86
C ILE A 124 -22.86 -10.55 42.39
N ARG A 125 -23.15 -10.34 41.12
CA ARG A 125 -23.51 -9.04 40.57
C ARG A 125 -25.01 -8.90 40.52
N ASP A 126 -25.57 -7.98 41.30
CA ASP A 126 -27.04 -7.71 41.37
C ASP A 126 -27.53 -6.83 40.21
N ASN A 127 -26.96 -7.02 39.00
CA ASN A 127 -27.26 -6.20 37.84
C ASN A 127 -28.30 -6.82 36.89
N HIS A 128 -28.80 -8.04 37.17
CA HIS A 128 -29.80 -8.73 36.37
C HIS A 128 -30.68 -9.64 37.23
N SER A 129 -31.88 -9.86 36.74
CA SER A 129 -32.86 -10.76 37.39
C SER A 129 -33.58 -11.64 36.36
N ASP A 130 -33.00 -11.78 35.16
CA ASP A 130 -33.52 -12.61 34.09
C ASP A 130 -32.88 -14.03 34.15
N TYR A 131 -33.47 -14.97 33.42
CA TYR A 131 -33.00 -16.36 33.35
C TYR A 131 -32.02 -16.58 32.20
N ARG A 132 -31.36 -15.50 31.69
CA ARG A 132 -30.37 -15.59 30.62
C ARG A 132 -28.95 -15.75 31.16
N ALA A 133 -28.08 -16.33 30.34
CA ALA A 133 -26.68 -16.39 30.66
C ALA A 133 -26.02 -15.00 30.47
N HIS A 134 -25.28 -14.56 31.47
CA HIS A 134 -24.51 -13.33 31.48
C HIS A 134 -23.04 -13.64 31.64
N THR A 135 -22.23 -13.20 30.68
CA THR A 135 -20.79 -13.45 30.68
C THR A 135 -20.02 -12.14 30.88
N TYR A 136 -19.06 -12.16 31.79
CA TYR A 136 -18.24 -10.97 32.10
C TYR A 136 -16.85 -11.35 32.61
N ASP A 137 -15.94 -10.38 32.58
CA ASP A 137 -14.61 -10.51 33.18
C ASP A 137 -14.62 -10.05 34.63
N SER A 138 -13.82 -10.74 35.48
CA SER A 138 -13.64 -10.40 36.89
C SER A 138 -12.16 -10.42 37.28
N ASP A 139 -11.76 -9.42 38.03
CA ASP A 139 -10.41 -9.27 38.60
C ASP A 139 -10.46 -9.43 40.13
N GLU A 140 -11.41 -10.20 40.66
CA GLU A 140 -11.65 -10.35 42.12
C GLU A 140 -10.53 -11.12 42.81
N PHE A 141 -9.89 -12.04 42.12
CA PHE A 141 -8.81 -12.84 42.68
C PHE A 141 -7.44 -12.18 42.41
N PRO A 142 -6.59 -12.07 43.43
CA PRO A 142 -5.25 -11.53 43.27
C PRO A 142 -4.48 -12.34 42.22
N ASN A 143 -3.92 -11.63 41.25
CA ASN A 143 -3.09 -12.18 40.16
C ASN A 143 -3.80 -13.18 39.22
N GLU A 144 -5.13 -13.29 39.28
CA GLU A 144 -5.90 -14.17 38.43
C GLU A 144 -7.11 -13.47 37.84
N LYS A 145 -7.11 -13.29 36.52
CA LYS A 145 -8.26 -12.75 35.78
C LYS A 145 -9.20 -13.90 35.42
N LEU A 146 -10.44 -13.74 35.78
CA LEU A 146 -11.48 -14.73 35.53
C LEU A 146 -12.43 -14.28 34.41
N ARG A 147 -12.89 -15.23 33.64
CA ARG A 147 -14.07 -15.13 32.81
C ARG A 147 -15.19 -15.87 33.52
N ILE A 148 -16.29 -15.20 33.81
CA ILE A 148 -17.41 -15.75 34.58
C ILE A 148 -18.64 -15.76 33.68
N VAL A 149 -19.37 -16.88 33.69
CA VAL A 149 -20.72 -16.97 33.15
C VAL A 149 -21.66 -17.26 34.30
N GLU A 150 -22.76 -16.56 34.38
CA GLU A 150 -23.78 -16.76 35.41
C GLU A 150 -25.17 -16.81 34.80
N ARG A 151 -26.05 -17.58 35.46
CA ARG A 151 -27.46 -17.72 35.08
C ARG A 151 -28.32 -17.95 36.31
N ASP A 152 -29.44 -17.23 36.40
CA ASP A 152 -30.45 -17.51 37.40
C ASP A 152 -31.33 -18.69 36.98
N VAL A 153 -31.61 -19.62 37.88
CA VAL A 153 -32.40 -20.82 37.64
C VAL A 153 -33.31 -21.08 38.83
N GLN A 154 -34.55 -21.48 38.57
CA GLN A 154 -35.46 -22.01 39.57
C GLN A 154 -35.43 -23.56 39.45
N LEU A 155 -34.93 -24.22 40.47
CA LEU A 155 -34.87 -25.69 40.49
C LEU A 155 -36.25 -26.26 40.82
N PRO A 156 -36.62 -27.44 40.24
CA PRO A 156 -37.88 -28.12 40.58
C PRO A 156 -37.92 -28.43 42.07
N GLY A 157 -39.07 -28.14 42.70
CA GLY A 157 -39.25 -28.39 44.13
C GLY A 157 -38.76 -27.27 45.08
N SER A 158 -38.12 -26.23 44.56
CA SER A 158 -37.70 -25.08 45.40
C SER A 158 -38.36 -23.75 44.93
N PRO A 159 -38.88 -22.93 45.85
CA PRO A 159 -39.34 -21.59 45.56
C PRO A 159 -38.17 -20.61 45.43
N VAL A 160 -36.94 -21.03 45.74
CA VAL A 160 -35.74 -20.20 45.77
C VAL A 160 -35.19 -20.05 44.36
N ARG A 161 -34.82 -18.82 44.00
CA ARG A 161 -34.06 -18.54 42.78
C ARG A 161 -32.59 -18.67 43.07
N TRP A 162 -31.96 -19.60 42.36
CA TRP A 162 -30.54 -19.96 42.49
C TRP A 162 -29.75 -19.32 41.38
N ARG A 163 -28.59 -18.71 41.69
CA ARG A 163 -27.61 -18.26 40.73
C ARG A 163 -26.50 -19.26 40.61
N PHE A 164 -26.36 -19.80 39.41
CA PHE A 164 -25.28 -20.67 39.04
C PHE A 164 -24.21 -19.82 38.40
N GLN A 165 -22.99 -19.93 38.88
CA GLN A 165 -21.81 -19.23 38.33
C GLN A 165 -20.76 -20.32 37.99
N ALA A 166 -20.22 -20.23 36.74
CA ALA A 166 -19.03 -20.94 36.35
C ALA A 166 -17.97 -19.94 35.96
N ALA A 167 -16.77 -20.15 36.45
CA ALA A 167 -15.64 -19.23 36.21
C ALA A 167 -14.41 -20.00 35.76
N GLN A 168 -13.66 -19.42 34.84
CA GLN A 168 -12.41 -19.98 34.37
C GLN A 168 -11.34 -18.92 34.25
N SER A 169 -10.10 -19.25 34.59
CA SER A 169 -8.95 -18.39 34.44
C SER A 169 -8.73 -18.01 32.98
N ARG A 170 -8.53 -16.72 32.71
CA ARG A 170 -8.24 -16.19 31.39
C ARG A 170 -6.79 -16.37 30.96
N GLU A 171 -5.93 -16.87 31.83
CA GLU A 171 -4.51 -16.98 31.51
C GLU A 171 -4.25 -17.80 30.26
N GLY A 172 -4.89 -18.95 30.11
CA GLY A 172 -4.78 -19.81 28.94
C GLY A 172 -5.32 -19.12 27.68
N LEU A 173 -6.45 -18.40 27.79
CA LEU A 173 -7.04 -17.62 26.71
C LEU A 173 -6.10 -16.50 26.25
N ASP A 174 -5.60 -15.70 27.19
CA ASP A 174 -4.71 -14.57 26.90
C ASP A 174 -3.37 -15.03 26.32
N GLN A 175 -2.84 -16.16 26.78
CA GLN A 175 -1.64 -16.78 26.20
C GLN A 175 -1.87 -17.24 24.76
N GLN A 176 -3.00 -17.89 24.46
CA GLN A 176 -3.35 -18.28 23.08
C GLN A 176 -3.45 -17.08 22.16
N ILE A 177 -4.12 -16.01 22.60
CA ILE A 177 -4.25 -14.76 21.84
C ILE A 177 -2.86 -14.13 21.60
N LEU A 178 -1.98 -14.12 22.62
CA LEU A 178 -0.63 -13.56 22.49
C LEU A 178 0.24 -14.37 21.51
N VAL A 179 0.18 -15.69 21.56
CA VAL A 179 0.93 -16.57 20.63
C VAL A 179 0.44 -16.36 19.20
N LEU A 180 -0.88 -16.33 19.00
CA LEU A 180 -1.48 -16.07 17.69
C LEU A 180 -1.04 -14.71 17.16
N ARG A 181 -1.15 -13.65 17.96
CA ARG A 181 -0.76 -12.28 17.59
C ARG A 181 0.72 -12.17 17.23
N LYS A 182 1.62 -12.78 18.01
CA LYS A 182 3.06 -12.82 17.71
C LYS A 182 3.33 -13.52 16.38
N THR A 183 2.66 -14.65 16.13
CA THR A 183 2.81 -15.42 14.90
C THR A 183 2.30 -14.64 13.71
N MET A 184 1.13 -14.00 13.81
CA MET A 184 0.58 -13.13 12.78
C MET A 184 1.50 -11.95 12.44
N ILE A 185 1.97 -11.22 13.46
CA ILE A 185 2.89 -10.09 13.25
C ILE A 185 4.15 -10.55 12.52
N ARG A 186 4.75 -11.68 12.94
CA ARG A 186 5.94 -12.23 12.28
C ARG A 186 5.66 -12.58 10.81
N SER A 187 4.54 -13.26 10.55
CA SER A 187 4.14 -13.67 9.20
C SER A 187 3.89 -12.46 8.29
N PHE A 188 3.20 -11.43 8.78
CA PHE A 188 2.95 -10.20 8.03
C PHE A 188 4.22 -9.38 7.80
N LEU A 189 5.17 -9.37 8.73
CA LEU A 189 6.47 -8.72 8.54
C LEU A 189 7.27 -9.41 7.45
N ILE A 190 7.34 -10.75 7.46
CA ILE A 190 8.04 -11.53 6.43
C ILE A 190 7.38 -11.31 5.07
N LEU A 191 6.05 -11.40 5.01
CA LEU A 191 5.29 -11.16 3.78
C LEU A 191 5.49 -9.73 3.25
N GLY A 192 5.41 -8.73 4.13
CA GLY A 192 5.61 -7.32 3.77
C GLY A 192 7.01 -7.06 3.23
N LEU A 193 8.04 -7.61 3.88
CA LEU A 193 9.42 -7.52 3.39
C LEU A 193 9.58 -8.18 2.02
N GLY A 194 9.01 -9.39 1.85
CA GLY A 194 9.03 -10.10 0.56
C GLY A 194 8.37 -9.31 -0.56
N LEU A 195 7.19 -8.72 -0.29
CA LEU A 195 6.48 -7.87 -1.25
C LEU A 195 7.25 -6.59 -1.58
N LEU A 196 7.93 -5.97 -0.60
CA LEU A 196 8.77 -4.79 -0.83
C LEU A 196 9.98 -5.13 -1.73
N VAL A 197 10.65 -6.24 -1.47
CA VAL A 197 11.76 -6.72 -2.30
C VAL A 197 11.27 -7.00 -3.72
N LEU A 198 10.16 -7.72 -3.87
CA LEU A 198 9.57 -8.03 -5.17
C LEU A 198 9.19 -6.77 -5.93
N SER A 199 8.54 -5.80 -5.27
CA SER A 199 8.17 -4.50 -5.86
C SER A 199 9.41 -3.69 -6.29
N ALA A 200 10.48 -3.71 -5.50
CA ALA A 200 11.75 -3.07 -5.86
C ALA A 200 12.36 -3.73 -7.11
N LEU A 201 12.46 -5.06 -7.14
CA LEU A 201 12.96 -5.81 -8.29
C LEU A 201 12.12 -5.50 -9.55
N GLN A 202 10.79 -5.58 -9.45
CA GLN A 202 9.89 -5.26 -10.56
C GLN A 202 10.10 -3.83 -11.07
N THR A 203 10.27 -2.86 -10.18
CA THR A 203 10.54 -1.46 -10.55
C THR A 203 11.89 -1.31 -11.24
N PHE A 204 12.94 -1.98 -10.76
CA PHE A 204 14.26 -1.94 -11.38
C PHE A 204 14.27 -2.58 -12.78
N TYR A 205 13.66 -3.75 -12.93
CA TYR A 205 13.55 -4.45 -14.21
C TYR A 205 12.65 -3.69 -15.20
N GLY A 206 11.49 -3.18 -14.75
CA GLY A 206 10.56 -2.44 -15.60
C GLY A 206 11.12 -1.12 -16.11
N LEU A 207 11.98 -0.43 -15.34
CA LEU A 207 12.60 0.82 -15.76
C LEU A 207 13.98 0.66 -16.43
N TRP A 208 14.52 -0.55 -16.52
CA TRP A 208 15.80 -0.81 -17.14
C TRP A 208 15.86 -0.45 -18.65
N PRO A 209 14.83 -0.72 -19.47
CA PRO A 209 14.81 -0.31 -20.87
C PRO A 209 14.93 1.20 -21.07
N LEU A 210 14.33 2.02 -20.18
CA LEU A 210 14.49 3.48 -20.24
C LEU A 210 15.93 3.95 -20.04
N ARG A 211 16.70 3.24 -19.20
CA ARG A 211 18.13 3.53 -19.03
C ARG A 211 18.93 3.21 -20.30
N ARG A 212 18.55 2.13 -21.02
CA ARG A 212 19.14 1.77 -22.32
C ARG A 212 18.87 2.84 -23.39
N VAL A 213 17.62 3.31 -23.49
CA VAL A 213 17.26 4.41 -24.41
C VAL A 213 18.08 5.65 -24.11
N ARG A 214 18.19 6.05 -22.83
CA ARG A 214 19.01 7.19 -22.42
C ARG A 214 20.49 7.04 -22.83
N GLN A 215 21.07 5.84 -22.69
CA GLN A 215 22.44 5.56 -23.09
C GLN A 215 22.58 5.60 -24.62
N ALA A 216 21.62 5.06 -25.38
CA ALA A 216 21.62 5.11 -26.84
C ALA A 216 21.54 6.56 -27.36
N ILE A 217 20.67 7.39 -26.76
CA ILE A 217 20.61 8.83 -27.09
C ILE A 217 21.93 9.54 -26.74
N ALA A 218 22.57 9.21 -25.63
CA ALA A 218 23.87 9.79 -25.29
C ALA A 218 24.96 9.40 -26.29
N SER A 219 24.92 8.17 -26.83
CA SER A 219 25.83 7.72 -27.89
C SER A 219 25.63 8.46 -29.22
N VAL A 220 24.37 8.72 -29.58
CA VAL A 220 24.06 9.54 -30.77
C VAL A 220 24.54 10.98 -30.56
N ARG A 221 24.30 11.57 -29.40
CA ARG A 221 24.73 12.94 -29.10
C ARG A 221 26.27 13.12 -29.12
N SER A 222 27.01 12.07 -28.71
CA SER A 222 28.47 12.10 -28.76
C SER A 222 29.06 11.81 -30.15
N GLY A 223 28.21 11.53 -31.14
CA GLY A 223 28.60 11.19 -32.49
C GLY A 223 29.17 9.77 -32.66
N SER A 224 29.09 8.94 -31.61
CA SER A 224 29.59 7.56 -31.69
C SER A 224 28.63 6.61 -32.43
N LYS A 225 27.35 6.99 -32.54
CA LYS A 225 26.32 6.31 -33.34
C LYS A 225 25.48 7.29 -34.10
N ALA A 226 25.02 6.90 -35.30
CA ALA A 226 24.11 7.75 -36.10
C ALA A 226 22.65 7.61 -35.71
N ARG A 227 22.27 6.46 -35.16
CA ARG A 227 20.86 6.13 -34.83
C ARG A 227 20.77 5.49 -33.47
N VAL A 228 19.56 5.53 -32.88
CA VAL A 228 19.20 4.76 -31.68
C VAL A 228 18.94 3.33 -32.11
N GLU A 229 19.89 2.44 -31.84
CA GLU A 229 19.83 1.02 -32.17
C GLU A 229 19.70 0.16 -30.94
N GLY A 230 18.96 -0.95 -31.04
CA GLY A 230 18.79 -1.94 -29.99
C GLY A 230 17.42 -2.62 -30.04
N ARG A 231 17.25 -3.67 -29.23
CA ARG A 231 15.94 -4.27 -29.01
C ARG A 231 15.29 -3.60 -27.83
N PHE A 232 14.17 -2.96 -28.08
CA PHE A 232 13.36 -2.28 -27.05
C PHE A 232 12.03 -3.00 -26.87
N PRO A 233 11.40 -2.92 -25.69
CA PRO A 233 10.01 -3.36 -25.50
C PRO A 233 9.05 -2.63 -26.45
N ARG A 234 7.92 -3.28 -26.75
CA ARG A 234 6.89 -2.74 -27.67
C ARG A 234 6.38 -1.36 -27.28
N GLU A 235 6.37 -1.07 -25.97
CA GLU A 235 5.91 0.23 -25.43
C GLU A 235 6.91 1.36 -25.68
N ILE A 236 8.16 1.04 -25.95
CA ILE A 236 9.24 2.00 -26.17
C ILE A 236 9.64 2.08 -27.65
N GLU A 237 9.41 1.04 -28.41
CA GLU A 237 9.76 0.94 -29.84
C GLU A 237 9.26 2.14 -30.66
N PRO A 238 7.97 2.56 -30.57
CA PRO A 238 7.48 3.73 -31.31
C PRO A 238 8.22 5.01 -30.97
N LEU A 239 8.64 5.20 -29.72
CA LEU A 239 9.41 6.36 -29.28
C LEU A 239 10.80 6.38 -29.91
N THR A 240 11.43 5.22 -30.08
CA THR A 240 12.76 5.13 -30.71
C THR A 240 12.69 5.30 -32.24
N GLU A 241 11.61 4.85 -32.86
CA GLU A 241 11.33 5.10 -34.28
C GLU A 241 11.12 6.59 -34.55
N GLU A 242 10.28 7.26 -33.80
CA GLU A 242 10.03 8.69 -33.93
C GLU A 242 11.32 9.52 -33.72
N LEU A 243 12.13 9.11 -32.72
CA LEU A 243 13.42 9.76 -32.51
C LEU A 243 14.37 9.57 -33.68
N ASN A 244 14.42 8.37 -34.29
CA ASN A 244 15.24 8.12 -35.47
C ASN A 244 14.75 8.91 -36.68
N ALA A 245 13.44 9.05 -36.89
CA ALA A 245 12.87 9.89 -37.92
C ALA A 245 13.24 11.37 -37.75
N LEU A 246 13.21 11.89 -36.51
CA LEU A 246 13.68 13.24 -36.21
C LEU A 246 15.19 13.44 -36.49
N LEU A 247 16.01 12.45 -36.16
CA LEU A 247 17.45 12.49 -36.47
C LEU A 247 17.69 12.52 -37.97
N GLU A 248 17.01 11.69 -38.75
CA GLU A 248 17.11 11.68 -40.23
C GLU A 248 16.69 13.01 -40.84
N HIS A 249 15.57 13.58 -40.36
CA HIS A 249 15.12 14.90 -40.79
C HIS A 249 16.18 15.99 -40.52
N ASN A 250 16.76 15.98 -39.32
CA ASN A 250 17.81 16.94 -38.96
C ASN A 250 19.08 16.80 -39.83
N GLU A 251 19.51 15.54 -40.10
CA GLU A 251 20.65 15.30 -41.00
C GLU A 251 20.40 15.78 -42.38
N THR A 252 19.20 15.50 -42.93
CA THR A 252 18.82 15.99 -44.28
C THR A 252 18.82 17.51 -44.34
N GLN A 253 18.28 18.19 -43.33
CA GLN A 253 18.30 19.65 -43.25
C GLN A 253 19.73 20.21 -43.15
N ALA A 254 20.58 19.60 -42.33
CA ALA A 254 21.97 20.03 -42.20
C ALA A 254 22.75 19.85 -43.50
N GLU A 255 22.51 18.76 -44.24
CA GLU A 255 23.16 18.51 -45.53
C GLU A 255 22.65 19.49 -46.62
N GLU A 256 21.35 19.79 -46.66
CA GLU A 256 20.82 20.84 -47.54
C GLU A 256 21.43 22.22 -47.23
N ALA A 257 21.54 22.59 -45.96
CA ALA A 257 22.17 23.85 -45.55
C ALA A 257 23.65 23.91 -45.95
N ARG A 258 24.40 22.84 -45.79
CA ARG A 258 25.80 22.76 -46.27
C ARG A 258 25.91 22.89 -47.78
N ARG A 259 25.04 22.20 -48.55
CA ARG A 259 25.00 22.33 -50.03
C ARG A 259 24.67 23.75 -50.45
N HIS A 260 23.69 24.40 -49.80
CA HIS A 260 23.37 25.81 -50.11
C HIS A 260 24.52 26.76 -49.78
N ALA A 261 25.20 26.59 -48.66
CA ALA A 261 26.38 27.40 -48.31
C ALA A 261 27.51 27.19 -49.28
N GLY A 262 27.79 25.93 -49.70
CA GLY A 262 28.79 25.61 -50.73
C GLY A 262 28.47 26.26 -52.07
N ASN A 263 27.23 26.17 -52.55
CA ASN A 263 26.81 26.76 -53.79
C ASN A 263 26.91 28.31 -53.77
N LEU A 264 26.55 28.96 -52.65
CA LEU A 264 26.70 30.40 -52.48
C LEU A 264 28.18 30.79 -52.48
N ALA A 265 29.03 30.06 -51.74
CA ALA A 265 30.47 30.32 -51.71
C ALA A 265 31.08 30.23 -53.12
N HIS A 266 30.70 29.23 -53.91
CA HIS A 266 31.18 29.06 -55.28
C HIS A 266 30.67 30.19 -56.20
N ALA A 267 29.40 30.57 -56.11
CA ALA A 267 28.79 31.62 -56.89
C ALA A 267 29.40 33.03 -56.60
N LEU A 268 29.91 33.27 -55.42
CA LEU A 268 30.59 34.49 -55.02
C LEU A 268 32.10 34.48 -55.36
N LYS A 269 32.73 33.30 -55.35
CA LYS A 269 34.18 33.17 -55.64
C LYS A 269 34.52 33.56 -57.08
N THR A 270 33.67 33.20 -58.04
CA THR A 270 33.94 33.49 -59.48
C THR A 270 34.00 34.98 -59.77
N PRO A 271 33.00 35.80 -59.44
CA PRO A 271 33.04 37.25 -59.66
C PRO A 271 34.15 37.92 -58.84
N LEU A 272 34.42 37.44 -57.62
CA LEU A 272 35.53 37.95 -56.82
C LEU A 272 36.91 37.69 -57.48
N THR A 273 37.09 36.54 -58.10
CA THR A 273 38.33 36.22 -58.83
C THR A 273 38.46 37.14 -60.03
N VAL A 274 37.39 37.45 -60.77
CA VAL A 274 37.42 38.39 -61.91
C VAL A 274 37.82 39.80 -61.43
N ILE A 275 37.27 40.29 -60.37
CA ILE A 275 37.61 41.60 -59.79
C ILE A 275 39.09 41.60 -59.36
N THR A 276 39.54 40.55 -58.66
CA THR A 276 40.92 40.44 -58.16
C THR A 276 41.92 40.42 -59.35
N ASN A 277 41.62 39.63 -60.37
CA ASN A 277 42.47 39.58 -61.58
C ASN A 277 42.52 40.90 -62.31
N ALA A 278 41.37 41.61 -62.51
CA ALA A 278 41.33 42.91 -63.12
C ALA A 278 42.12 43.98 -62.34
N ALA A 279 42.02 43.93 -61.01
CA ALA A 279 42.73 44.79 -60.08
C ALA A 279 44.27 44.55 -60.14
N THR A 280 44.68 43.24 -60.13
CA THR A 280 46.09 42.84 -60.21
C THR A 280 46.70 43.22 -61.54
N ALA A 281 45.98 43.07 -62.64
CA ALA A 281 46.41 43.47 -64.02
C ALA A 281 46.35 44.96 -64.25
N ARG A 282 45.86 45.75 -63.29
CA ARG A 282 45.68 47.19 -63.47
C ARG A 282 44.88 47.57 -64.78
N SER A 283 43.82 46.75 -65.03
CA SER A 283 43.00 46.91 -66.21
C SER A 283 42.40 48.35 -66.33
N PRO A 284 42.40 49.00 -67.54
CA PRO A 284 41.80 50.27 -67.70
C PRO A 284 40.28 50.30 -67.39
N ASP A 285 39.59 49.18 -67.55
CA ASP A 285 38.15 49.02 -67.32
C ASP A 285 37.84 48.42 -65.88
N LEU A 286 38.72 48.64 -64.93
CA LEU A 286 38.59 48.14 -63.60
C LEU A 286 37.26 48.58 -62.91
N ALA A 287 36.91 49.89 -63.04
CA ALA A 287 35.67 50.43 -62.40
C ALA A 287 34.42 49.78 -62.97
N ASP A 288 34.29 49.61 -64.27
CA ASP A 288 33.15 48.92 -64.88
C ASP A 288 33.06 47.47 -64.59
N THR A 289 34.23 46.79 -64.50
CA THR A 289 34.31 45.34 -64.09
C THR A 289 33.87 45.19 -62.66
N VAL A 290 34.31 46.03 -61.72
CA VAL A 290 33.91 46.00 -60.33
C VAL A 290 32.39 46.28 -60.21
N CYS A 291 31.82 47.25 -60.85
CA CYS A 291 30.40 47.53 -60.84
C CYS A 291 29.55 46.35 -61.35
N ARG A 292 29.96 45.79 -62.49
CA ARG A 292 29.24 44.63 -63.08
C ARG A 292 29.29 43.42 -62.20
N GLU A 293 30.46 43.00 -61.69
CA GLU A 293 30.60 41.83 -60.86
C GLU A 293 29.96 42.06 -59.49
N ALA A 294 30.05 43.22 -58.86
CA ALA A 294 29.34 43.57 -57.64
C ALA A 294 27.84 43.44 -57.80
N THR A 295 27.30 43.89 -58.92
CA THR A 295 25.87 43.74 -59.25
C THR A 295 25.47 42.28 -59.39
N THR A 296 26.31 41.46 -59.97
CA THR A 296 26.12 40.01 -60.11
C THR A 296 26.14 39.34 -58.73
N MET A 297 27.11 39.65 -57.88
CA MET A 297 27.20 39.15 -56.50
C MET A 297 25.93 39.52 -55.68
N ARG A 298 25.49 40.79 -55.76
CA ARG A 298 24.27 41.25 -55.08
C ARG A 298 23.06 40.41 -55.52
N ARG A 299 22.86 40.19 -56.78
CA ARG A 299 21.76 39.42 -57.36
C ARG A 299 21.77 37.96 -56.85
N GLN A 300 22.97 37.35 -56.77
CA GLN A 300 23.15 36.02 -56.25
C GLN A 300 22.77 35.95 -54.76
N VAL A 301 23.23 36.90 -53.94
CA VAL A 301 22.92 36.97 -52.51
C VAL A 301 21.39 37.12 -52.31
N ASP A 302 20.75 38.07 -53.04
CA ASP A 302 19.31 38.32 -52.96
C ASP A 302 18.51 37.10 -53.35
N HIS A 303 18.92 36.35 -54.38
CA HIS A 303 18.30 35.09 -54.79
C HIS A 303 18.38 34.02 -53.68
N HIS A 304 19.56 33.85 -53.08
CA HIS A 304 19.75 32.84 -51.99
C HIS A 304 18.99 33.23 -50.72
N LEU A 305 18.92 34.52 -50.37
CA LEU A 305 18.13 35.02 -49.23
C LEU A 305 16.61 34.85 -49.46
N ALA A 306 16.13 35.13 -50.68
CA ALA A 306 14.71 34.92 -51.02
C ALA A 306 14.32 33.43 -50.89
N ARG A 307 15.18 32.54 -51.38
CA ARG A 307 14.98 31.10 -51.30
C ARG A 307 15.01 30.58 -49.83
N ALA A 308 15.96 31.03 -48.98
CA ALA A 308 16.03 30.71 -47.58
C ALA A 308 14.76 31.16 -46.79
N ARG A 309 14.26 32.36 -47.08
CA ARG A 309 13.01 32.87 -46.51
C ARG A 309 11.77 32.07 -46.93
N ALA A 310 11.74 31.58 -48.16
CA ALA A 310 10.64 30.75 -48.68
C ALA A 310 10.60 29.38 -47.98
N ILE A 311 11.75 28.74 -47.74
CA ILE A 311 11.88 27.46 -47.03
C ILE A 311 11.45 27.63 -45.55
N GLY A 312 11.91 28.69 -44.86
CA GLY A 312 11.54 28.96 -43.46
C GLY A 312 10.04 29.20 -43.29
N ARG A 313 9.36 29.85 -44.25
CA ARG A 313 7.91 30.03 -44.23
C ARG A 313 7.11 28.74 -44.43
N ARG A 314 7.57 27.80 -45.25
CA ARG A 314 6.92 26.49 -45.44
C ARG A 314 7.01 25.65 -44.21
N ALA A 315 8.16 25.60 -43.52
CA ALA A 315 8.34 24.86 -42.26
C ALA A 315 7.41 25.39 -41.14
N SER A 316 7.26 26.72 -41.02
CA SER A 316 6.38 27.31 -40.01
C SER A 316 4.88 27.17 -40.33
N ALA A 317 4.49 27.09 -41.59
CA ALA A 317 3.11 26.85 -42.00
C ALA A 317 2.68 25.41 -41.78
N GLN A 318 3.59 24.44 -41.99
CA GLN A 318 3.35 23.01 -41.75
C GLN A 318 3.22 22.70 -40.24
N ALA A 319 4.03 23.33 -39.39
CA ALA A 319 3.93 23.20 -37.95
C ALA A 319 2.61 23.77 -37.35
N ARG A 320 2.01 24.79 -38.02
CA ARG A 320 0.68 25.30 -37.61
C ARG A 320 -0.49 24.42 -38.05
N ALA A 321 -0.37 23.66 -39.14
CA ALA A 321 -1.44 22.79 -39.64
C ALA A 321 -1.62 21.56 -38.77
N GLU A 322 -0.56 20.99 -38.19
CA GLU A 322 -0.62 19.78 -37.35
C GLU A 322 -1.29 19.98 -35.98
N VAL A 323 -1.18 21.20 -35.42
CA VAL A 323 -1.79 21.51 -34.11
C VAL A 323 -3.32 21.49 -34.15
N TRP A 324 -3.91 21.93 -35.26
CA TRP A 324 -5.38 21.97 -35.41
C TRP A 324 -6.00 20.59 -35.66
N THR A 325 -5.33 19.71 -36.41
CA THR A 325 -5.79 18.34 -36.66
C THR A 325 -5.76 17.47 -35.39
N SER A 326 -4.85 17.75 -34.48
CA SER A 326 -4.76 17.05 -33.20
C SER A 326 -5.80 17.49 -32.16
N LEU A 327 -6.35 18.71 -32.30
CA LEU A 327 -7.38 19.27 -31.43
C LEU A 327 -8.81 18.83 -31.81
N GLU A 328 -9.05 18.42 -33.06
CA GLU A 328 -10.36 17.90 -33.51
C GLU A 328 -10.52 16.40 -33.24
N ALA A 329 -9.44 15.69 -32.81
CA ALA A 329 -9.45 14.26 -32.51
C ALA A 329 -9.62 13.94 -31.02
N VAL A 330 -9.81 14.95 -30.14
CA VAL A 330 -10.13 14.83 -28.71
C VAL A 330 -11.55 15.27 -28.46
#